data_22120031cb638d72b099299649bd2b50
#
_entry.id   22120031cb638d72b099299649bd2b50
#
_cell.length_a   1.000
_cell.length_b   1.000
_cell.length_c   1.000
_cell.angle_alpha   90.00
_cell.angle_beta   90.00
_cell.angle_gamma   90.00
#
_symmetry.space_group_name_H-M   'P 1'
#
loop_
_entity.id
_entity.type
_entity.pdbx_description
1 polymer ?
#
loop_
_entity_poly.entity_id
_entity_poly.type
_entity_poly.pdbx_seq_one_letter_code
_entity_poly.pdbx_strand_id
1 'polypeptide(L)'
;MIKFYFCTLTVFLLISVFPNRSSADDHSGVRILTYNVWYGFTKKSERKSEWLDYVKYLKPDVVALQELNGYTPEKLAKDAKFWGHKYSSLLKEDGFPTGITSRYPISNLKKEIDGYHHGMLSCKTRGIQIYNIHFHPGHWEIRHKEVDLLLKNLSSFGSDEPVLLVGDFNTFSGKDKDYYNKTFDIIPFFRRLDIRWKSNRNLRDDRLDYSHLTKFENAGYLDVIADRRKGFLGTFPTKLRLDEDNGPSRRLDYFFANEFLAERCTSAKYLVNDQTDILSDHYPAIAEFKIE
;
A
#
# COMPACT_ATOMS: atom_id res chain seq x y z
N MET A 1 15.33 -49.00 -47.12
CA MET A 1 15.83 -48.82 -45.76
C MET A 1 15.51 -47.40 -45.34
N ILE A 2 14.44 -47.24 -44.58
CA ILE A 2 13.97 -45.93 -44.08
C ILE A 2 14.47 -45.79 -42.64
N LYS A 3 15.33 -44.82 -42.39
CA LYS A 3 15.83 -44.53 -41.05
C LYS A 3 14.85 -43.58 -40.35
N PHE A 4 14.20 -44.05 -39.30
CA PHE A 4 13.43 -43.22 -38.36
C PHE A 4 14.40 -42.55 -37.37
N TYR A 5 14.41 -41.22 -37.34
CA TYR A 5 15.02 -40.43 -36.26
C TYR A 5 14.00 -40.20 -35.15
N PHE A 6 14.26 -40.80 -33.99
CA PHE A 6 13.53 -40.48 -32.77
C PHE A 6 14.07 -39.13 -32.20
N CYS A 7 13.25 -38.13 -32.19
CA CYS A 7 13.53 -36.86 -31.54
C CYS A 7 13.04 -36.96 -30.09
N THR A 8 13.95 -37.12 -29.15
CA THR A 8 13.65 -37.13 -27.71
C THR A 8 13.49 -35.71 -27.26
N LEU A 9 12.24 -35.31 -26.96
CA LEU A 9 11.90 -34.01 -26.37
C LEU A 9 12.22 -34.03 -24.86
N THR A 10 13.36 -33.46 -24.48
CA THR A 10 13.72 -33.30 -23.06
C THR A 10 12.97 -32.12 -22.50
N VAL A 11 11.92 -32.37 -21.71
CA VAL A 11 11.20 -31.33 -20.94
C VAL A 11 12.08 -30.98 -19.75
N PHE A 12 12.68 -29.79 -19.78
CA PHE A 12 13.32 -29.20 -18.62
C PHE A 12 12.23 -28.64 -17.67
N LEU A 13 11.97 -29.40 -16.61
CA LEU A 13 11.18 -28.89 -15.47
C LEU A 13 12.07 -27.90 -14.71
N LEU A 14 11.85 -26.63 -14.91
CA LEU A 14 12.43 -25.57 -14.08
C LEU A 14 11.78 -25.64 -12.69
N ILE A 15 12.36 -26.44 -11.81
CA ILE A 15 12.06 -26.40 -10.38
C ILE A 15 12.71 -25.13 -9.85
N SER A 16 11.92 -24.11 -9.62
CA SER A 16 12.33 -22.93 -8.86
C SER A 16 12.63 -23.37 -7.42
N VAL A 17 13.89 -23.62 -7.13
CA VAL A 17 14.38 -23.90 -5.77
C VAL A 17 14.33 -22.57 -5.01
N PHE A 18 13.24 -22.33 -4.30
CA PHE A 18 13.23 -21.31 -3.25
C PHE A 18 14.14 -21.79 -2.11
N PRO A 19 15.06 -20.95 -1.61
CA PRO A 19 15.88 -21.36 -0.48
C PRO A 19 14.97 -21.67 0.71
N ASN A 20 15.05 -22.92 1.18
CA ASN A 20 14.34 -23.40 2.35
C ASN A 20 14.86 -22.62 3.58
N ARG A 21 14.18 -21.57 4.00
CA ARG A 21 14.39 -20.96 5.33
C ARG A 21 13.73 -21.88 6.36
N SER A 22 14.54 -22.69 6.99
CA SER A 22 14.17 -23.57 8.09
C SER A 22 13.83 -22.78 9.33
N SER A 23 12.79 -23.27 10.04
CA SER A 23 12.44 -23.14 11.47
C SER A 23 12.11 -21.75 12.02
N ALA A 24 10.95 -21.72 12.70
CA ALA A 24 10.55 -20.79 13.77
C ALA A 24 11.41 -19.52 13.85
N ASP A 25 11.21 -18.61 12.89
CA ASP A 25 11.73 -17.24 13.01
C ASP A 25 11.00 -16.57 14.17
N ASP A 26 11.65 -16.59 15.32
CA ASP A 26 11.34 -15.70 16.45
C ASP A 26 11.77 -14.28 16.00
N HIS A 27 11.01 -13.70 15.07
CA HIS A 27 11.20 -12.33 14.67
C HIS A 27 10.78 -11.45 15.83
N SER A 28 11.74 -10.88 16.55
CA SER A 28 11.53 -9.82 17.54
C SER A 28 10.87 -8.56 16.95
N GLY A 29 10.48 -8.60 15.68
CA GLY A 29 9.90 -7.51 14.92
C GLY A 29 8.46 -7.76 14.48
N VAL A 30 7.75 -6.68 14.15
CA VAL A 30 6.42 -6.70 13.53
C VAL A 30 6.57 -6.33 12.06
N ARG A 31 6.15 -7.24 11.17
CA ARG A 31 6.19 -7.06 9.71
C ARG A 31 4.82 -6.62 9.22
N ILE A 32 4.76 -5.44 8.60
CA ILE A 32 3.52 -4.83 8.12
C ILE A 32 3.59 -4.68 6.61
N LEU A 33 2.56 -5.18 5.91
CA LEU A 33 2.38 -5.07 4.46
C LEU A 33 1.23 -4.10 4.18
N THR A 34 1.38 -3.20 3.21
CA THR A 34 0.27 -2.46 2.61
C THR A 34 0.14 -2.77 1.12
N TYR A 35 -1.11 -2.82 0.63
CA TYR A 35 -1.37 -3.08 -0.77
C TYR A 35 -2.75 -2.55 -1.20
N ASN A 36 -2.77 -1.66 -2.18
CA ASN A 36 -3.97 -1.36 -2.94
C ASN A 36 -4.19 -2.51 -3.95
N VAL A 37 -5.33 -3.21 -3.85
CA VAL A 37 -5.60 -4.46 -4.57
C VAL A 37 -6.49 -4.30 -5.81
N TRP A 38 -6.66 -3.07 -6.25
CA TRP A 38 -7.37 -2.71 -7.47
C TRP A 38 -8.74 -3.38 -7.63
N TYR A 39 -9.78 -2.73 -7.07
CA TYR A 39 -11.16 -3.20 -7.12
C TYR A 39 -11.39 -4.60 -6.51
N GLY A 40 -10.74 -4.90 -5.38
CA GLY A 40 -10.91 -6.16 -4.67
C GLY A 40 -10.57 -7.37 -5.53
N PHE A 41 -9.57 -7.26 -6.41
CA PHE A 41 -9.16 -8.24 -7.42
C PHE A 41 -10.18 -8.47 -8.56
N THR A 42 -11.25 -7.68 -8.64
CA THR A 42 -12.27 -7.86 -9.70
C THR A 42 -11.76 -7.51 -11.09
N LYS A 43 -10.69 -6.72 -11.19
CA LYS A 43 -10.05 -6.39 -12.47
C LYS A 43 -9.12 -7.50 -12.98
N LYS A 44 -8.56 -8.31 -12.07
CA LYS A 44 -7.67 -9.44 -12.37
C LYS A 44 -7.98 -10.60 -11.42
N SER A 45 -9.26 -10.99 -11.36
CA SER A 45 -9.74 -12.03 -10.43
C SER A 45 -9.06 -13.37 -10.60
N GLU A 46 -8.64 -13.70 -11.84
CA GLU A 46 -7.87 -14.90 -12.15
C GLU A 46 -6.50 -14.96 -11.47
N ARG A 47 -5.95 -13.82 -11.06
CA ARG A 47 -4.67 -13.72 -10.34
C ARG A 47 -4.81 -13.69 -8.83
N LYS A 48 -6.03 -13.78 -8.32
CA LYS A 48 -6.25 -13.71 -6.87
C LYS A 48 -5.52 -14.81 -6.11
N SER A 49 -5.45 -16.02 -6.64
CA SER A 49 -4.71 -17.13 -6.01
C SER A 49 -3.22 -16.84 -5.92
N GLU A 50 -2.61 -16.31 -6.97
CA GLU A 50 -1.19 -15.91 -6.99
C GLU A 50 -0.90 -14.82 -5.94
N TRP A 51 -1.83 -13.87 -5.80
CA TRP A 51 -1.71 -12.83 -4.79
C TRP A 51 -1.81 -13.36 -3.37
N LEU A 52 -2.76 -14.28 -3.09
CA LEU A 52 -2.89 -14.94 -1.78
C LEU A 52 -1.61 -15.70 -1.41
N ASP A 53 -1.05 -16.44 -2.37
CA ASP A 53 0.22 -17.18 -2.19
C ASP A 53 1.39 -16.21 -1.95
N TYR A 54 1.42 -15.09 -2.65
CA TYR A 54 2.45 -14.07 -2.47
C TYR A 54 2.43 -13.46 -1.06
N VAL A 55 1.24 -13.06 -0.56
CA VAL A 55 1.11 -12.56 0.82
C VAL A 55 1.51 -13.61 1.83
N LYS A 56 1.08 -14.87 1.64
CA LYS A 56 1.48 -15.99 2.50
C LYS A 56 2.99 -16.21 2.51
N TYR A 57 3.65 -16.09 1.36
CA TYR A 57 5.12 -16.18 1.24
C TYR A 57 5.84 -15.06 2.01
N LEU A 58 5.33 -13.82 1.96
CA LEU A 58 5.89 -12.67 2.67
C LEU A 58 5.78 -12.79 4.19
N LYS A 59 4.87 -13.62 4.70
CA LYS A 59 4.61 -13.85 6.13
C LYS A 59 4.45 -12.54 6.93
N PRO A 60 3.61 -11.59 6.51
CA PRO A 60 3.37 -10.39 7.29
C PRO A 60 2.68 -10.72 8.61
N ASP A 61 2.85 -9.87 9.62
CA ASP A 61 2.10 -9.93 10.88
C ASP A 61 0.81 -9.12 10.81
N VAL A 62 0.83 -8.07 9.97
CA VAL A 62 -0.31 -7.21 9.69
C VAL A 62 -0.36 -6.90 8.20
N VAL A 63 -1.57 -6.91 7.62
CA VAL A 63 -1.82 -6.48 6.24
C VAL A 63 -2.85 -5.37 6.22
N ALA A 64 -2.51 -4.23 5.64
CA ALA A 64 -3.39 -3.09 5.40
C ALA A 64 -3.73 -3.03 3.90
N LEU A 65 -5.01 -3.20 3.56
CA LEU A 65 -5.49 -3.30 2.18
C LEU A 65 -6.36 -2.10 1.82
N GLN A 66 -6.25 -1.64 0.58
CA GLN A 66 -7.10 -0.62 0.00
C GLN A 66 -7.83 -1.19 -1.22
N GLU A 67 -8.96 -0.58 -1.57
CA GLU A 67 -9.83 -0.99 -2.68
C GLU A 67 -10.38 -2.43 -2.56
N LEU A 68 -10.88 -2.80 -1.40
CA LEU A 68 -11.57 -4.08 -1.18
C LEU A 68 -13.02 -4.08 -1.70
N ASN A 69 -13.23 -3.58 -2.92
CA ASN A 69 -14.55 -3.52 -3.55
C ASN A 69 -15.19 -4.91 -3.63
N GLY A 70 -16.44 -5.01 -3.21
CA GLY A 70 -17.19 -6.27 -3.19
C GLY A 70 -16.71 -7.29 -2.15
N TYR A 71 -15.97 -6.83 -1.13
CA TYR A 71 -15.66 -7.64 0.04
C TYR A 71 -16.73 -7.51 1.12
N THR A 72 -16.95 -8.61 1.83
CA THR A 72 -17.64 -8.66 3.11
C THR A 72 -16.65 -8.98 4.22
N PRO A 73 -16.99 -8.77 5.50
CA PRO A 73 -16.15 -9.19 6.61
C PRO A 73 -15.73 -10.67 6.54
N GLU A 74 -16.65 -11.56 6.13
CA GLU A 74 -16.40 -13.01 6.01
C GLU A 74 -15.42 -13.32 4.88
N LYS A 75 -15.53 -12.62 3.74
CA LYS A 75 -14.61 -12.77 2.61
C LYS A 75 -13.20 -12.32 2.99
N LEU A 76 -13.07 -11.19 3.69
CA LEU A 76 -11.78 -10.73 4.20
C LEU A 76 -11.21 -11.70 5.24
N ALA A 77 -12.04 -12.21 6.17
CA ALA A 77 -11.60 -13.18 7.17
C ALA A 77 -11.14 -14.51 6.54
N LYS A 78 -11.82 -14.96 5.46
CA LYS A 78 -11.40 -16.15 4.70
C LYS A 78 -10.02 -15.97 4.07
N ASP A 79 -9.80 -14.84 3.41
CA ASP A 79 -8.50 -14.56 2.80
C ASP A 79 -7.41 -14.39 3.89
N ALA A 80 -7.71 -13.66 4.97
CA ALA A 80 -6.82 -13.51 6.13
C ALA A 80 -6.36 -14.85 6.69
N LYS A 81 -7.29 -15.79 6.84
CA LYS A 81 -6.98 -17.16 7.30
C LYS A 81 -6.01 -17.89 6.38
N PHE A 82 -6.08 -17.64 5.06
CA PHE A 82 -5.20 -18.28 4.08
C PHE A 82 -3.73 -17.92 4.30
N TRP A 83 -3.42 -16.68 4.65
CA TRP A 83 -2.04 -16.26 4.97
C TRP A 83 -1.71 -16.28 6.47
N GLY A 84 -2.58 -16.89 7.29
CA GLY A 84 -2.30 -17.19 8.69
C GLY A 84 -2.74 -16.12 9.70
N HIS A 85 -3.61 -15.18 9.29
CA HIS A 85 -4.17 -14.19 10.20
C HIS A 85 -5.49 -14.66 10.80
N LYS A 86 -5.65 -14.43 12.11
CA LYS A 86 -6.84 -14.79 12.88
C LYS A 86 -7.84 -13.64 13.03
N TYR A 87 -7.36 -12.41 12.88
CA TYR A 87 -8.14 -11.21 13.12
C TYR A 87 -8.23 -10.38 11.85
N SER A 88 -9.39 -9.83 11.58
CA SER A 88 -9.63 -8.96 10.43
C SER A 88 -10.71 -7.94 10.72
N SER A 89 -10.63 -6.79 10.08
CA SER A 89 -11.68 -5.77 10.09
C SER A 89 -11.76 -5.13 8.71
N LEU A 90 -12.97 -5.11 8.16
CA LEU A 90 -13.33 -4.35 6.96
C LEU A 90 -13.96 -3.04 7.40
N LEU A 91 -13.62 -1.93 6.75
CA LEU A 91 -14.18 -0.62 7.05
C LEU A 91 -15.69 -0.57 6.78
N LYS A 92 -16.08 -0.91 5.56
CA LYS A 92 -17.47 -0.92 5.04
C LYS A 92 -17.55 -1.89 3.85
N GLU A 93 -18.73 -2.12 3.32
CA GLU A 93 -18.92 -3.08 2.21
C GLU A 93 -19.12 -2.42 0.84
N ASP A 94 -19.39 -1.12 0.83
CA ASP A 94 -19.64 -0.33 -0.36
C ASP A 94 -18.46 0.55 -0.78
N GLY A 95 -18.46 1.00 -2.03
CA GLY A 95 -17.45 1.91 -2.59
C GLY A 95 -16.05 1.30 -2.64
N PHE A 96 -15.05 2.00 -2.10
CA PHE A 96 -13.64 1.60 -2.09
C PHE A 96 -13.15 1.39 -0.63
N PRO A 97 -13.59 0.32 0.03
CA PRO A 97 -13.28 0.10 1.44
C PRO A 97 -11.83 -0.30 1.65
N THR A 98 -11.33 0.04 2.83
CA THR A 98 -10.07 -0.46 3.35
C THR A 98 -10.31 -1.62 4.32
N GLY A 99 -9.30 -2.47 4.51
CA GLY A 99 -9.34 -3.57 5.46
C GLY A 99 -7.99 -3.78 6.14
N ILE A 100 -8.04 -4.23 7.38
CA ILE A 100 -6.85 -4.64 8.14
C ILE A 100 -7.01 -6.09 8.54
N THR A 101 -5.94 -6.89 8.37
CA THR A 101 -5.87 -8.23 8.92
C THR A 101 -4.62 -8.38 9.78
N SER A 102 -4.68 -9.17 10.85
CA SER A 102 -3.58 -9.33 11.78
C SER A 102 -3.48 -10.77 12.29
N ARG A 103 -2.25 -11.21 12.51
CA ARG A 103 -1.95 -12.45 13.24
C ARG A 103 -2.31 -12.32 14.71
N TYR A 104 -2.25 -11.10 15.25
CA TYR A 104 -2.44 -10.76 16.66
C TYR A 104 -3.81 -10.10 16.90
N PRO A 105 -4.31 -10.08 18.14
CA PRO A 105 -5.56 -9.41 18.47
C PRO A 105 -5.60 -7.95 18.00
N ILE A 106 -6.75 -7.54 17.49
CA ILE A 106 -7.05 -6.16 17.11
C ILE A 106 -7.84 -5.51 18.24
N SER A 107 -7.42 -4.34 18.68
CA SER A 107 -8.09 -3.51 19.70
C SER A 107 -8.18 -2.05 19.22
N ASN A 108 -8.86 -1.19 19.98
CA ASN A 108 -9.06 0.23 19.66
C ASN A 108 -9.52 0.46 18.20
N LEU A 109 -10.38 -0.44 17.71
CA LEU A 109 -10.89 -0.38 16.34
C LEU A 109 -11.79 0.84 16.18
N LYS A 110 -11.47 1.67 15.18
CA LYS A 110 -12.31 2.80 14.77
C LYS A 110 -12.60 2.71 13.27
N LYS A 111 -13.84 2.98 12.90
CA LYS A 111 -14.34 3.05 11.53
C LYS A 111 -14.98 4.42 11.35
N GLU A 112 -14.25 5.34 10.75
CA GLU A 112 -14.69 6.73 10.56
C GLU A 112 -15.02 6.92 9.08
N ILE A 113 -16.28 7.21 8.78
CA ILE A 113 -16.77 7.44 7.41
C ILE A 113 -16.82 8.93 7.13
N ASP A 114 -17.37 9.71 8.06
CA ASP A 114 -17.59 11.14 7.88
C ASP A 114 -16.26 11.93 7.80
N GLY A 115 -16.19 12.82 6.83
CA GLY A 115 -15.00 13.65 6.60
C GLY A 115 -13.90 12.99 5.75
N TYR A 116 -14.00 11.71 5.44
CA TYR A 116 -13.09 10.98 4.55
C TYR A 116 -13.82 10.47 3.31
N HIS A 117 -13.20 10.63 2.15
CA HIS A 117 -13.81 10.20 0.87
C HIS A 117 -14.08 8.69 0.82
N HIS A 118 -13.09 7.90 1.21
CA HIS A 118 -13.22 6.44 1.27
C HIS A 118 -13.50 5.92 2.68
N GLY A 119 -13.43 6.78 3.69
CA GLY A 119 -13.46 6.42 5.10
C GLY A 119 -12.05 6.11 5.65
N MET A 120 -11.93 6.05 6.96
CA MET A 120 -10.68 5.77 7.68
C MET A 120 -10.87 4.58 8.60
N LEU A 121 -10.01 3.58 8.47
CA LEU A 121 -9.94 2.42 9.35
C LEU A 121 -8.70 2.51 10.21
N SER A 122 -8.85 2.52 11.52
CA SER A 122 -7.70 2.45 12.42
C SER A 122 -7.89 1.41 13.52
N CYS A 123 -6.79 0.86 14.00
CA CYS A 123 -6.80 -0.10 15.10
C CYS A 123 -5.42 -0.18 15.78
N LYS A 124 -5.39 -0.77 16.97
CA LYS A 124 -4.16 -1.15 17.65
C LYS A 124 -3.96 -2.66 17.54
N THR A 125 -2.79 -3.08 17.08
CA THR A 125 -2.39 -4.49 17.05
C THR A 125 -0.90 -4.60 17.27
N ARG A 126 -0.46 -5.59 18.03
CA ARG A 126 0.97 -5.79 18.40
C ARG A 126 1.63 -4.49 18.96
N GLY A 127 0.88 -3.73 19.77
CA GLY A 127 1.36 -2.47 20.36
C GLY A 127 1.31 -1.25 19.45
N ILE A 128 1.18 -1.39 18.13
CA ILE A 128 1.20 -0.29 17.16
C ILE A 128 -0.24 0.18 16.88
N GLN A 129 -0.49 1.49 16.98
CA GLN A 129 -1.69 2.13 16.45
C GLN A 129 -1.51 2.33 14.95
N ILE A 130 -2.36 1.70 14.14
CA ILE A 130 -2.27 1.72 12.68
C ILE A 130 -3.48 2.45 12.10
N TYR A 131 -3.22 3.39 11.19
CA TYR A 131 -4.20 4.06 10.36
C TYR A 131 -4.03 3.58 8.92
N ASN A 132 -5.03 2.88 8.39
CA ASN A 132 -5.06 2.40 7.02
C ASN A 132 -5.70 3.45 6.12
N ILE A 133 -4.86 4.10 5.32
CA ILE A 133 -5.19 5.29 4.55
C ILE A 133 -5.58 4.92 3.13
N HIS A 134 -6.64 5.58 2.63
CA HIS A 134 -6.99 5.67 1.23
C HIS A 134 -7.65 7.02 0.99
N PHE A 135 -6.83 8.05 0.70
CA PHE A 135 -7.32 9.41 0.49
C PHE A 135 -7.96 9.61 -0.88
N HIS A 136 -8.66 10.73 -1.05
CA HIS A 136 -9.34 11.08 -2.30
C HIS A 136 -8.38 11.09 -3.50
N PRO A 137 -8.66 10.34 -4.59
CA PRO A 137 -7.70 10.15 -5.68
C PRO A 137 -7.48 11.39 -6.55
N GLY A 138 -8.48 12.26 -6.70
CA GLY A 138 -8.47 13.30 -7.74
C GLY A 138 -8.66 14.75 -7.26
N HIS A 139 -8.65 15.05 -5.92
CA HIS A 139 -8.98 16.40 -5.47
C HIS A 139 -8.11 16.84 -4.29
N TRP A 140 -7.19 17.79 -4.54
CA TRP A 140 -6.23 18.23 -3.53
C TRP A 140 -6.89 18.91 -2.29
N GLU A 141 -7.97 19.71 -2.46
CA GLU A 141 -8.67 20.34 -1.33
C GLU A 141 -9.35 19.31 -0.42
N ILE A 142 -9.91 18.23 -1.00
CA ILE A 142 -10.51 17.16 -0.22
C ILE A 142 -9.42 16.45 0.58
N ARG A 143 -8.29 16.11 -0.04
CA ARG A 143 -7.13 15.52 0.66
C ARG A 143 -6.63 16.41 1.79
N HIS A 144 -6.62 17.75 1.62
CA HIS A 144 -6.26 18.66 2.71
C HIS A 144 -7.17 18.50 3.94
N LYS A 145 -8.49 18.42 3.70
CA LYS A 145 -9.47 18.23 4.79
C LYS A 145 -9.28 16.86 5.47
N GLU A 146 -9.05 15.81 4.69
CA GLU A 146 -8.77 14.47 5.21
C GLU A 146 -7.49 14.43 6.06
N VAL A 147 -6.43 15.09 5.60
CA VAL A 147 -5.16 15.22 6.33
C VAL A 147 -5.35 16.01 7.63
N ASP A 148 -6.06 17.15 7.59
CA ASP A 148 -6.30 17.97 8.79
C ASP A 148 -7.15 17.22 9.83
N LEU A 149 -8.15 16.46 9.39
CA LEU A 149 -8.95 15.61 10.26
C LEU A 149 -8.11 14.50 10.89
N LEU A 150 -7.26 13.85 10.11
CA LEU A 150 -6.37 12.80 10.61
C LEU A 150 -5.35 13.37 11.61
N LEU A 151 -4.73 14.50 11.32
CA LEU A 151 -3.79 15.16 12.25
C LEU A 151 -4.45 15.52 13.59
N LYS A 152 -5.71 15.94 13.57
CA LYS A 152 -6.49 16.16 14.81
C LYS A 152 -6.63 14.86 15.61
N ASN A 153 -6.87 13.72 14.95
CA ASN A 153 -6.95 12.43 15.64
C ASN A 153 -5.58 12.03 16.22
N LEU A 154 -4.52 12.29 15.47
CA LEU A 154 -3.15 11.93 15.83
C LEU A 154 -2.61 12.75 17.02
N SER A 155 -3.10 13.99 17.24
CA SER A 155 -2.65 14.84 18.34
C SER A 155 -2.97 14.31 19.74
N SER A 156 -3.79 13.26 19.85
CA SER A 156 -4.11 12.61 21.12
C SER A 156 -3.08 11.58 21.59
N PHE A 157 -2.12 11.19 20.73
CA PHE A 157 -1.10 10.20 21.09
C PHE A 157 0.13 10.85 21.72
N GLY A 158 0.68 10.16 22.72
CA GLY A 158 1.96 10.52 23.33
C GLY A 158 3.14 10.26 22.38
N SER A 159 4.26 10.93 22.64
CA SER A 159 5.46 10.83 21.82
C SER A 159 6.07 9.42 21.81
N ASP A 160 5.82 8.63 22.86
CA ASP A 160 6.30 7.26 23.08
C ASP A 160 5.30 6.17 22.66
N GLU A 161 4.13 6.54 22.18
CA GLU A 161 3.16 5.60 21.62
C GLU A 161 3.48 5.30 20.16
N PRO A 162 3.66 4.02 19.75
CA PRO A 162 3.94 3.69 18.35
C PRO A 162 2.73 3.97 17.45
N VAL A 163 2.87 4.88 16.50
CA VAL A 163 1.81 5.25 15.55
C VAL A 163 2.31 5.11 14.11
N LEU A 164 1.52 4.42 13.28
CA LEU A 164 1.80 4.17 11.88
C LEU A 164 0.64 4.61 10.98
N LEU A 165 0.95 5.43 9.99
CA LEU A 165 0.07 5.79 8.89
C LEU A 165 0.53 5.00 7.66
N VAL A 166 -0.34 4.20 7.06
CA VAL A 166 0.04 3.29 5.98
C VAL A 166 -1.07 3.17 4.95
N GLY A 167 -0.72 3.07 3.66
CA GLY A 167 -1.70 2.86 2.60
C GLY A 167 -1.48 3.74 1.37
N ASP A 168 -2.55 3.93 0.61
CA ASP A 168 -2.60 4.79 -0.58
C ASP A 168 -3.02 6.21 -0.18
N PHE A 169 -2.07 7.12 -0.21
CA PHE A 169 -2.30 8.53 0.16
C PHE A 169 -2.75 9.38 -1.03
N ASN A 170 -2.70 8.84 -2.25
CA ASN A 170 -3.11 9.53 -3.48
C ASN A 170 -2.50 10.94 -3.64
N THR A 171 -1.31 11.18 -3.11
CA THR A 171 -0.64 12.48 -3.12
C THR A 171 0.87 12.34 -3.25
N PHE A 172 1.59 13.46 -3.32
CA PHE A 172 3.00 13.52 -3.68
C PHE A 172 3.86 13.96 -2.50
N SER A 173 5.05 13.36 -2.38
CA SER A 173 6.06 13.76 -1.40
C SER A 173 6.99 14.83 -1.96
N GLY A 174 7.33 15.83 -1.15
CA GLY A 174 8.37 16.80 -1.46
C GLY A 174 9.75 16.17 -1.66
N LYS A 175 9.99 15.00 -1.05
CA LYS A 175 11.22 14.21 -1.24
C LYS A 175 11.40 13.69 -2.68
N ASP A 176 10.33 13.66 -3.47
CA ASP A 176 10.33 13.23 -4.88
C ASP A 176 10.25 14.38 -5.89
N LYS A 177 10.26 15.62 -5.41
CA LYS A 177 10.09 16.82 -6.24
C LYS A 177 11.05 16.88 -7.42
N ASP A 178 12.32 16.50 -7.22
CA ASP A 178 13.33 16.51 -8.29
C ASP A 178 13.02 15.52 -9.41
N TYR A 179 12.42 14.38 -9.10
CA TYR A 179 11.93 13.45 -10.11
C TYR A 179 10.76 14.06 -10.88
N TYR A 180 9.76 14.56 -10.18
CA TYR A 180 8.57 15.13 -10.82
C TYR A 180 8.88 16.36 -11.65
N ASN A 181 9.83 17.21 -11.24
CA ASN A 181 10.28 18.36 -12.01
C ASN A 181 10.97 17.97 -13.34
N LYS A 182 11.52 16.76 -13.43
CA LYS A 182 12.16 16.22 -14.63
C LYS A 182 11.19 15.39 -15.50
N THR A 183 10.00 15.11 -15.01
CA THR A 183 8.95 14.33 -15.70
C THR A 183 8.02 15.29 -16.42
N PHE A 184 8.37 15.66 -17.66
CA PHE A 184 7.73 16.73 -18.43
C PHE A 184 6.23 16.54 -18.68
N ASP A 185 5.74 15.32 -18.67
CA ASP A 185 4.35 14.98 -18.98
C ASP A 185 3.44 14.89 -17.76
N ILE A 186 3.96 14.97 -16.53
CA ILE A 186 3.14 14.80 -15.31
C ILE A 186 2.12 15.94 -15.12
N ILE A 187 2.51 17.19 -15.31
CA ILE A 187 1.58 18.34 -15.21
C ILE A 187 0.56 18.32 -16.37
N PRO A 188 0.96 18.18 -17.66
CA PRO A 188 0.03 18.00 -18.75
C PRO A 188 -0.96 16.84 -18.55
N PHE A 189 -0.50 15.71 -17.99
CA PHE A 189 -1.36 14.57 -17.67
C PHE A 189 -2.46 14.95 -16.69
N PHE A 190 -2.13 15.53 -15.53
CA PHE A 190 -3.11 15.93 -14.53
C PHE A 190 -4.02 17.06 -15.02
N ARG A 191 -3.51 18.01 -15.80
CA ARG A 191 -4.32 19.04 -16.42
C ARG A 191 -5.39 18.43 -17.36
N ARG A 192 -5.05 17.39 -18.16
CA ARG A 192 -6.04 16.67 -18.97
C ARG A 192 -7.08 15.97 -18.10
N LEU A 193 -6.69 15.36 -16.99
CA LEU A 193 -7.63 14.73 -16.06
C LEU A 193 -8.58 15.75 -15.42
N ASP A 194 -8.09 16.91 -15.00
CA ASP A 194 -8.88 17.98 -14.38
C ASP A 194 -9.86 18.62 -15.39
N ILE A 195 -9.50 18.68 -16.66
CA ILE A 195 -10.40 19.11 -17.75
C ILE A 195 -11.46 18.03 -18.04
N ARG A 196 -11.03 16.76 -18.12
CA ARG A 196 -11.90 15.62 -18.47
C ARG A 196 -12.95 15.33 -17.39
N TRP A 197 -12.57 15.45 -16.13
CA TRP A 197 -13.41 15.11 -14.98
C TRP A 197 -13.65 16.36 -14.14
N LYS A 198 -14.84 16.97 -14.26
CA LYS A 198 -15.18 18.22 -13.53
C LYS A 198 -15.11 18.13 -12.01
N SER A 199 -15.17 16.91 -11.45
CA SER A 199 -15.00 16.63 -10.03
C SER A 199 -13.53 16.62 -9.58
N ASN A 200 -12.60 16.58 -10.54
CA ASN A 200 -11.18 16.51 -10.24
C ASN A 200 -10.56 17.89 -10.12
N ARG A 201 -9.63 18.02 -9.19
CA ARG A 201 -8.68 19.12 -9.01
C ARG A 201 -7.38 18.53 -8.49
N ASN A 202 -6.64 17.88 -9.41
CA ASN A 202 -5.36 17.24 -9.05
C ASN A 202 -4.28 18.29 -8.80
N LEU A 203 -4.28 19.35 -9.59
CA LEU A 203 -3.29 20.42 -9.53
C LEU A 203 -3.81 21.58 -8.65
N ARG A 204 -2.91 22.11 -7.82
CA ARG A 204 -3.09 23.36 -7.09
C ARG A 204 -2.27 24.45 -7.78
N ASP A 205 -2.94 25.52 -8.24
CA ASP A 205 -2.29 26.61 -8.98
C ASP A 205 -1.40 26.08 -10.12
N ASP A 206 -1.95 25.12 -10.87
CA ASP A 206 -1.28 24.43 -12.00
C ASP A 206 0.03 23.69 -11.63
N ARG A 207 0.17 23.26 -10.37
CA ARG A 207 1.33 22.54 -9.83
C ARG A 207 0.92 21.34 -8.99
N LEU A 208 1.84 20.39 -8.82
CA LEU A 208 1.67 19.32 -7.85
C LEU A 208 1.70 19.90 -6.42
N ASP A 209 0.78 19.43 -5.58
CA ASP A 209 0.71 19.84 -4.18
C ASP A 209 1.45 18.83 -3.30
N TYR A 210 2.54 19.27 -2.69
CA TYR A 210 3.34 18.46 -1.75
C TYR A 210 2.96 18.70 -0.28
N SER A 211 2.10 19.70 -0.02
CA SER A 211 1.83 20.17 1.35
C SER A 211 1.09 19.14 2.21
N HIS A 212 0.36 18.21 1.61
CA HIS A 212 -0.34 17.14 2.32
C HIS A 212 0.64 16.31 3.18
N LEU A 213 1.71 15.79 2.57
CA LEU A 213 2.70 14.98 3.30
C LEU A 213 3.62 15.82 4.17
N THR A 214 3.93 17.06 3.75
CA THR A 214 4.67 18.02 4.58
C THR A 214 3.97 18.30 5.91
N LYS A 215 2.62 18.29 5.96
CA LYS A 215 1.88 18.42 7.21
C LYS A 215 2.17 17.26 8.18
N PHE A 216 2.26 16.01 7.68
CA PHE A 216 2.63 14.86 8.51
C PHE A 216 4.09 14.97 8.98
N GLU A 217 5.01 15.37 8.08
CA GLU A 217 6.43 15.58 8.42
C GLU A 217 6.58 16.66 9.52
N ASN A 218 5.85 17.78 9.40
CA ASN A 218 5.85 18.84 10.42
C ASN A 218 5.22 18.40 11.76
N ALA A 219 4.38 17.37 11.75
CA ALA A 219 3.79 16.77 12.94
C ALA A 219 4.65 15.62 13.52
N GLY A 220 5.90 15.43 13.05
CA GLY A 220 6.83 14.42 13.55
C GLY A 220 6.63 13.01 12.99
N TYR A 221 5.93 12.88 11.84
CA TYR A 221 5.80 11.60 11.15
C TYR A 221 6.81 11.50 10.01
N LEU A 222 7.59 10.42 9.98
CA LEU A 222 8.69 10.21 9.02
C LEU A 222 8.32 9.17 7.97
N ASP A 223 8.59 9.46 6.70
CA ASP A 223 8.46 8.51 5.59
C ASP A 223 9.62 7.51 5.64
N VAL A 224 9.38 6.37 6.27
CA VAL A 224 10.43 5.38 6.56
C VAL A 224 10.96 4.65 5.31
N ILE A 225 10.23 4.69 4.18
CA ILE A 225 10.73 4.12 2.91
C ILE A 225 11.62 5.12 2.20
N ALA A 226 11.23 6.41 2.15
CA ALA A 226 12.01 7.42 1.44
C ALA A 226 13.45 7.51 1.96
N ASP A 227 13.64 7.37 3.27
CA ASP A 227 14.95 7.50 3.91
C ASP A 227 15.85 6.26 3.68
N ARG A 228 15.29 5.15 3.17
CA ARG A 228 15.99 3.88 2.94
C ARG A 228 16.16 3.50 1.48
N ARG A 229 15.42 4.13 0.58
CA ARG A 229 15.51 3.84 -0.86
C ARG A 229 16.63 4.62 -1.54
N LYS A 230 17.15 4.06 -2.62
CA LYS A 230 18.07 4.77 -3.54
C LYS A 230 17.27 5.27 -4.75
N GLY A 231 17.27 6.58 -4.96
CA GLY A 231 16.57 7.20 -6.08
C GLY A 231 15.03 7.14 -5.98
N PHE A 232 14.35 7.54 -7.04
CA PHE A 232 12.91 7.48 -7.14
C PHE A 232 12.43 6.06 -7.47
N LEU A 233 11.33 5.66 -6.83
CA LEU A 233 10.61 4.44 -7.15
C LEU A 233 9.10 4.73 -7.02
N GLY A 234 8.38 4.69 -8.13
CA GLY A 234 6.93 4.86 -8.15
C GLY A 234 6.21 3.60 -7.70
N THR A 235 5.03 3.78 -7.13
CA THR A 235 4.16 2.66 -6.73
C THR A 235 2.98 2.46 -7.66
N PHE A 236 2.70 3.43 -8.54
CA PHE A 236 1.63 3.41 -9.54
C PHE A 236 2.09 4.11 -10.83
N PRO A 237 1.69 3.68 -12.04
CA PRO A 237 1.11 2.37 -12.33
C PRO A 237 2.17 1.26 -12.36
N THR A 238 1.74 0.01 -12.17
CA THR A 238 2.55 -1.18 -12.45
C THR A 238 2.55 -1.51 -13.94
N LYS A 239 3.34 -2.53 -14.36
CA LYS A 239 3.36 -2.99 -15.77
C LYS A 239 2.00 -3.50 -16.25
N LEU A 240 1.11 -3.87 -15.34
CA LEU A 240 -0.26 -4.28 -15.66
C LEU A 240 -1.07 -3.20 -16.39
N ARG A 241 -0.72 -1.94 -16.23
CA ARG A 241 -1.44 -0.78 -16.77
C ARG A 241 -0.59 0.17 -17.63
N LEU A 242 0.58 -0.28 -18.08
CA LEU A 242 1.46 0.55 -18.92
C LEU A 242 0.90 0.85 -20.32
N ASP A 243 0.01 0.02 -20.82
CA ASP A 243 -0.68 0.16 -22.10
C ASP A 243 -1.90 1.10 -22.04
N GLU A 244 -2.32 1.51 -20.82
CA GLU A 244 -3.41 2.44 -20.60
C GLU A 244 -2.85 3.87 -20.35
N ASP A 245 -3.63 4.92 -20.65
CA ASP A 245 -3.24 6.31 -20.33
C ASP A 245 -3.42 6.59 -18.82
N ASN A 246 -2.53 5.98 -18.02
CA ASN A 246 -2.47 6.18 -16.57
C ASN A 246 -1.46 7.25 -16.16
N GLY A 247 -0.74 7.82 -17.13
CA GLY A 247 0.28 8.83 -16.92
C GLY A 247 1.59 8.30 -16.36
N PRO A 248 2.53 9.20 -16.02
CA PRO A 248 3.85 8.82 -15.56
C PRO A 248 3.85 8.14 -14.20
N SER A 249 4.90 7.38 -13.93
CA SER A 249 5.10 6.68 -12.67
C SER A 249 5.06 7.65 -11.48
N ARG A 250 4.30 7.28 -10.45
CA ARG A 250 4.04 8.08 -9.25
C ARG A 250 4.21 7.23 -8.00
N ARG A 251 4.68 7.84 -6.92
CA ARG A 251 4.67 7.23 -5.59
C ARG A 251 3.44 7.73 -4.84
N LEU A 252 2.51 6.84 -4.56
CA LEU A 252 1.23 7.13 -3.92
C LEU A 252 1.05 6.39 -2.60
N ASP A 253 1.78 5.28 -2.42
CA ASP A 253 1.71 4.41 -1.25
C ASP A 253 2.87 4.71 -0.30
N TYR A 254 2.57 4.82 1.00
CA TYR A 254 3.53 5.29 1.99
C TYR A 254 3.46 4.53 3.30
N PHE A 255 4.55 4.62 4.06
CA PHE A 255 4.68 4.29 5.47
C PHE A 255 5.18 5.52 6.21
N PHE A 256 4.29 6.22 6.91
CA PHE A 256 4.64 7.31 7.81
C PHE A 256 4.55 6.84 9.26
N ALA A 257 5.67 6.83 9.96
CA ALA A 257 5.76 6.45 11.36
C ALA A 257 6.12 7.68 12.22
N ASN A 258 5.54 7.82 13.42
CA ASN A 258 6.05 8.83 14.34
C ASN A 258 7.51 8.52 14.72
N GLU A 259 8.25 9.50 15.26
CA GLU A 259 9.69 9.36 15.56
C GLU A 259 10.00 8.09 16.38
N PHE A 260 9.20 7.84 17.42
CA PHE A 260 9.36 6.65 18.26
C PHE A 260 9.35 5.33 17.48
N LEU A 261 8.40 5.19 16.54
CA LEU A 261 8.28 3.99 15.72
C LEU A 261 9.29 3.99 14.56
N ALA A 262 9.61 5.14 13.99
CA ALA A 262 10.56 5.29 12.88
C ALA A 262 11.99 4.88 13.27
N GLU A 263 12.42 5.21 14.49
CA GLU A 263 13.71 4.76 15.07
C GLU A 263 13.80 3.23 15.20
N ARG A 264 12.65 2.57 15.37
CA ARG A 264 12.52 1.12 15.50
C ARG A 264 12.30 0.40 14.16
N CYS A 265 12.24 1.13 13.05
CA CYS A 265 12.13 0.56 11.73
C CYS A 265 13.44 -0.09 11.31
N THR A 266 13.45 -1.41 11.12
CA THR A 266 14.63 -2.17 10.72
C THR A 266 14.75 -2.33 9.21
N SER A 267 13.61 -2.40 8.51
CA SER A 267 13.56 -2.42 7.05
C SER A 267 12.26 -1.82 6.54
N ALA A 268 12.33 -1.13 5.39
CA ALA A 268 11.15 -0.64 4.69
C ALA A 268 11.44 -0.53 3.20
N LYS A 269 10.56 -1.06 2.34
CA LYS A 269 10.75 -1.07 0.89
C LYS A 269 9.45 -1.30 0.13
N TYR A 270 9.45 -0.88 -1.13
CA TYR A 270 8.48 -1.35 -2.13
C TYR A 270 8.90 -2.71 -2.68
N LEU A 271 7.92 -3.56 -2.95
CA LEU A 271 8.15 -4.88 -3.53
C LEU A 271 7.88 -4.79 -5.04
N VAL A 272 8.93 -4.47 -5.80
CA VAL A 272 8.89 -4.36 -7.27
C VAL A 272 9.64 -5.54 -7.87
N ASN A 273 8.90 -6.42 -8.52
CA ASN A 273 9.43 -7.63 -9.19
C ASN A 273 8.41 -8.13 -10.22
N ASP A 274 8.79 -9.11 -11.04
CA ASP A 274 7.96 -9.63 -12.13
C ASP A 274 6.57 -10.12 -11.65
N GLN A 275 6.46 -10.65 -10.44
CA GLN A 275 5.20 -11.09 -9.88
C GLN A 275 4.31 -9.89 -9.51
N THR A 276 4.85 -8.88 -8.81
CA THR A 276 4.09 -7.69 -8.40
C THR A 276 3.78 -6.75 -9.56
N ASP A 277 4.52 -6.83 -10.67
CA ASP A 277 4.25 -6.11 -11.91
C ASP A 277 2.86 -6.37 -12.49
N ILE A 278 2.25 -7.52 -12.15
CA ILE A 278 1.03 -8.03 -12.77
C ILE A 278 -0.10 -8.39 -11.79
N LEU A 279 0.09 -8.21 -10.49
CA LEU A 279 -0.93 -8.56 -9.49
C LEU A 279 -1.94 -7.44 -9.25
N SER A 280 -1.51 -6.18 -9.20
CA SER A 280 -2.34 -4.99 -9.03
C SER A 280 -1.78 -3.85 -9.88
N ASP A 281 -2.52 -2.75 -10.03
CA ASP A 281 -2.01 -1.52 -10.64
C ASP A 281 -1.14 -0.69 -9.68
N HIS A 282 -1.06 -1.07 -8.39
CA HIS A 282 -0.10 -0.58 -7.42
C HIS A 282 0.94 -1.64 -7.05
N TYR A 283 2.14 -1.20 -6.67
CA TYR A 283 3.14 -2.06 -6.03
C TYR A 283 2.92 -2.09 -4.52
N PRO A 284 3.02 -3.28 -3.88
CA PRO A 284 2.92 -3.36 -2.43
C PRO A 284 4.17 -2.80 -1.75
N ALA A 285 3.98 -2.36 -0.51
CA ALA A 285 5.07 -1.94 0.35
C ALA A 285 5.08 -2.74 1.65
N ILE A 286 6.28 -2.98 2.19
CA ILE A 286 6.48 -3.73 3.43
C ILE A 286 7.49 -3.01 4.33
N ALA A 287 7.21 -3.01 5.63
CA ALA A 287 8.14 -2.51 6.64
C ALA A 287 8.19 -3.44 7.85
N GLU A 288 9.33 -3.45 8.53
CA GLU A 288 9.56 -4.21 9.76
C GLU A 288 9.98 -3.26 10.88
N PHE A 289 9.37 -3.45 12.06
CA PHE A 289 9.61 -2.65 13.25
C PHE A 289 9.95 -3.55 14.42
N LYS A 290 10.96 -3.18 15.24
CA LYS A 290 11.22 -3.82 16.52
C LYS A 290 10.28 -3.22 17.56
N ILE A 291 9.38 -4.06 18.11
CA ILE A 291 8.48 -3.71 19.20
C ILE A 291 8.73 -4.71 20.32
N GLU A 292 9.12 -4.20 21.48
CA GLU A 292 9.34 -5.00 22.69
C GLU A 292 8.01 -5.48 23.29
#